data_9d1b462bbbba290c3600e92106d513aa
#
_entry.id   9d1b462bbbba290c3600e92106d513aa
#
_cell.length_a   1.000
_cell.length_b   1.000
_cell.length_c   1.000
_cell.angle_alpha   90.00
_cell.angle_beta   90.00
_cell.angle_gamma   90.00
#
_symmetry.space_group_name_H-M   'P 1'
#
loop_
_entity.id
_entity.type
_entity.pdbx_description
1 polymer ?
#
loop_
_entity_poly.entity_id
_entity_poly.type
_entity_poly.pdbx_seq_one_letter_code
_entity_poly.pdbx_strand_id
1 'polypeptide(L)'
;MKILQFFLVFITFTMSTYGQQTDADIVGRLKTNSYKYSIKAPKAIDGNSDFNSMDITSHGGDLAKLLGDNIYKVDSLVIRGTVDDVDFHTLWDASFNGKLSVINMENAEVKNGIIPEDAFWHSEQVNIKEGYITLIHLRRIILPNGIKRIEDSAFSYVVNLEDINIPSELQYIGPSAFEQCENLKADSLVFPEGFEKLDRAVFASCTRLTGKVVLPSTIKEIGEAAFWRAKISSINFPEGLEKIGDAAFSGCRLEEAYLPNSCQDLGIFAFHLNLKLKEMHLPDGIERIPNNLADACISLCHVNIPSSVKSIGKEAFQNCGLLNDVDLPLGLERIEKDAFQSCNTFSQLVFPATLNFLGEECCTYLTGLKRIYCMASEPPVCEVSKLNIGYTPFGGYDSPSTPNDIPVYVPVGAAEKYRKAWGWDYFTNFIETDDFPTAIYDVTTEHSDSKSGIYDLNGRKVTDTQKGHIYIMNGKKVFLAR
;
A
#
# COMPACT_ATOMS: atom_id res chain seq x y z
N MET A 1 -23.85 9.79 6.81
CA MET A 1 -24.25 8.37 6.57
C MET A 1 -24.61 8.06 5.12
N LYS A 2 -25.32 8.92 4.36
CA LYS A 2 -25.65 8.66 2.94
C LYS A 2 -24.47 8.80 1.96
N ILE A 3 -23.49 9.61 2.27
CA ILE A 3 -22.26 9.81 1.44
C ILE A 3 -21.34 8.60 1.52
N LEU A 4 -21.24 7.94 2.67
CA LEU A 4 -20.42 6.73 2.86
C LEU A 4 -20.99 5.50 2.12
N GLN A 5 -22.32 5.40 2.00
CA GLN A 5 -22.98 4.34 1.21
C GLN A 5 -22.79 4.55 -0.30
N PHE A 6 -22.74 5.81 -0.78
CA PHE A 6 -22.46 6.11 -2.18
C PHE A 6 -21.03 5.74 -2.59
N PHE A 7 -20.05 5.98 -1.70
CA PHE A 7 -18.65 5.59 -1.93
C PHE A 7 -18.45 4.06 -1.94
N LEU A 8 -19.13 3.32 -1.06
CA LEU A 8 -19.05 1.85 -1.08
C LEU A 8 -19.66 1.24 -2.35
N VAL A 9 -20.74 1.81 -2.86
CA VAL A 9 -21.39 1.36 -4.11
C VAL A 9 -20.52 1.71 -5.33
N PHE A 10 -19.82 2.85 -5.32
CA PHE A 10 -18.92 3.23 -6.43
C PHE A 10 -17.68 2.33 -6.48
N ILE A 11 -17.09 1.99 -5.33
CA ILE A 11 -15.93 1.08 -5.23
C ILE A 11 -16.29 -0.33 -5.73
N THR A 12 -17.51 -0.83 -5.46
CA THR A 12 -17.96 -2.11 -5.98
C THR A 12 -18.32 -2.07 -7.47
N PHE A 13 -18.70 -0.92 -8.02
CA PHE A 13 -19.08 -0.78 -9.44
C PHE A 13 -17.85 -0.59 -10.34
N THR A 14 -16.81 0.11 -9.90
CA THR A 14 -15.54 0.25 -10.66
C THR A 14 -14.73 -1.05 -10.71
N MET A 15 -14.86 -1.92 -9.72
CA MET A 15 -14.24 -3.25 -9.74
C MET A 15 -14.94 -4.26 -10.65
N SER A 16 -16.17 -4.00 -11.12
CA SER A 16 -16.96 -4.98 -11.87
C SER A 16 -16.92 -4.80 -13.40
N THR A 17 -16.34 -3.72 -13.94
CA THR A 17 -16.50 -3.39 -15.37
C THR A 17 -15.24 -3.41 -16.21
N TYR A 18 -14.03 -3.57 -15.66
CA TYR A 18 -12.81 -3.55 -16.47
C TYR A 18 -11.86 -4.70 -16.14
N GLY A 19 -12.02 -5.79 -16.94
CA GLY A 19 -11.13 -6.93 -16.92
C GLY A 19 -10.02 -6.83 -17.95
N GLN A 20 -8.79 -6.90 -17.50
CA GLN A 20 -7.78 -7.70 -18.18
C GLN A 20 -7.29 -8.74 -17.18
N GLN A 21 -7.02 -9.95 -17.66
CA GLN A 21 -6.89 -11.19 -16.90
C GLN A 21 -5.88 -11.18 -15.72
N THR A 22 -4.94 -10.20 -15.68
CA THR A 22 -3.92 -10.06 -14.64
C THR A 22 -4.38 -9.30 -13.39
N ASP A 23 -5.15 -8.22 -13.55
CA ASP A 23 -5.62 -7.39 -12.44
C ASP A 23 -6.80 -8.09 -11.71
N ALA A 24 -7.64 -8.79 -12.46
CA ALA A 24 -8.72 -9.61 -11.92
C ALA A 24 -8.22 -10.80 -11.08
N ASP A 25 -7.04 -11.34 -11.36
CA ASP A 25 -6.47 -12.47 -10.64
C ASP A 25 -5.94 -12.09 -9.25
N ILE A 26 -5.35 -10.91 -9.10
CA ILE A 26 -4.87 -10.43 -7.79
C ILE A 26 -6.05 -10.03 -6.91
N VAL A 27 -6.96 -9.21 -7.43
CA VAL A 27 -8.21 -8.85 -6.73
C VAL A 27 -9.08 -10.09 -6.52
N GLY A 28 -9.07 -11.05 -7.42
CA GLY A 28 -9.75 -12.34 -7.31
C GLY A 28 -9.13 -13.20 -6.22
N ARG A 29 -7.82 -13.30 -6.13
CA ARG A 29 -7.10 -14.05 -5.07
C ARG A 29 -7.31 -13.41 -3.70
N LEU A 30 -7.23 -12.09 -3.59
CA LEU A 30 -7.52 -11.36 -2.36
C LEU A 30 -8.99 -11.49 -1.94
N LYS A 31 -9.94 -11.51 -2.90
CA LYS A 31 -11.38 -11.71 -2.63
C LYS A 31 -11.74 -13.16 -2.27
N THR A 32 -11.10 -14.16 -2.89
CA THR A 32 -11.48 -15.57 -2.68
C THR A 32 -11.12 -16.09 -1.31
N ASN A 33 -10.10 -15.53 -0.65
CA ASN A 33 -9.74 -15.96 0.70
C ASN A 33 -10.52 -15.24 1.81
N SER A 34 -10.85 -13.95 1.67
CA SER A 34 -11.44 -13.16 2.76
C SER A 34 -12.97 -13.14 2.84
N TYR A 35 -13.71 -13.65 1.82
CA TYR A 35 -15.17 -13.55 1.79
C TYR A 35 -15.91 -14.90 1.55
N LYS A 36 -15.17 -16.01 1.55
CA LYS A 36 -15.77 -17.32 1.28
C LYS A 36 -16.66 -17.83 2.41
N TYR A 37 -16.39 -17.39 3.63
CA TYR A 37 -17.08 -17.85 4.82
C TYR A 37 -17.54 -16.69 5.70
N SER A 38 -18.73 -16.81 6.32
CA SER A 38 -19.12 -15.92 7.41
C SER A 38 -18.38 -16.30 8.70
N ILE A 39 -18.12 -15.32 9.56
CA ILE A 39 -17.44 -15.53 10.83
C ILE A 39 -18.48 -15.73 11.93
N LYS A 40 -18.37 -16.80 12.71
CA LYS A 40 -19.15 -17.01 13.92
C LYS A 40 -18.29 -16.81 15.17
N ALA A 41 -18.92 -16.30 16.22
CA ALA A 41 -18.29 -16.23 17.54
C ALA A 41 -17.79 -17.61 17.99
N PRO A 42 -16.82 -17.68 18.92
CA PRO A 42 -16.42 -18.94 19.56
C PRO A 42 -17.64 -19.67 20.12
N LYS A 43 -17.54 -20.99 20.22
CA LYS A 43 -18.61 -21.80 20.83
C LYS A 43 -18.94 -21.26 22.21
N ALA A 44 -20.25 -21.02 22.47
CA ALA A 44 -20.69 -20.67 23.81
C ALA A 44 -20.35 -21.82 24.79
N ILE A 45 -19.73 -21.48 25.90
CA ILE A 45 -19.37 -22.44 26.94
C ILE A 45 -20.38 -22.24 28.07
N ASP A 46 -21.15 -23.29 28.35
CA ASP A 46 -22.11 -23.27 29.47
C ASP A 46 -21.38 -23.23 30.80
N GLY A 47 -21.76 -22.27 31.64
CA GLY A 47 -21.47 -22.36 33.05
C GLY A 47 -20.64 -21.27 33.67
N ASN A 48 -20.73 -21.26 34.94
CA ASN A 48 -20.28 -20.38 36.00
C ASN A 48 -18.82 -19.88 35.79
N SER A 49 -18.63 -18.59 35.90
CA SER A 49 -17.44 -17.86 35.47
C SER A 49 -16.41 -17.67 36.61
N ASP A 50 -15.92 -18.72 37.22
CA ASP A 50 -14.69 -18.60 38.00
C ASP A 50 -13.52 -18.70 37.02
N PHE A 51 -12.72 -17.62 36.88
CA PHE A 51 -11.52 -17.57 36.05
C PHE A 51 -10.50 -18.60 36.58
N ASN A 52 -10.19 -19.61 35.78
CA ASN A 52 -9.30 -20.70 36.13
C ASN A 52 -7.93 -20.53 35.46
N SER A 53 -6.90 -20.27 36.26
CA SER A 53 -5.51 -20.14 35.79
C SER A 53 -4.68 -21.31 36.28
N MET A 54 -3.83 -21.84 35.39
CA MET A 54 -2.88 -22.94 35.69
C MET A 54 -1.45 -22.53 35.33
N ASP A 55 -0.48 -22.99 36.13
CA ASP A 55 0.97 -22.88 35.86
C ASP A 55 1.51 -24.30 35.77
N ILE A 56 2.05 -24.68 34.63
CA ILE A 56 2.50 -26.05 34.33
C ILE A 56 3.92 -26.06 33.73
N THR A 57 4.65 -27.15 34.01
CA THR A 57 5.94 -27.42 33.39
C THR A 57 5.76 -28.58 32.43
N SER A 58 5.83 -28.30 31.12
CA SER A 58 5.77 -29.31 30.03
C SER A 58 7.16 -29.86 29.74
N HIS A 59 7.22 -31.11 29.25
CA HIS A 59 8.45 -31.77 28.80
C HIS A 59 8.44 -32.07 27.29
N GLY A 60 7.52 -31.45 26.55
CA GLY A 60 7.28 -31.65 25.13
C GLY A 60 6.30 -32.81 24.86
N GLY A 61 5.13 -32.48 24.29
CA GLY A 61 4.07 -33.42 23.93
C GLY A 61 3.27 -33.99 25.10
N ASP A 62 3.44 -33.47 26.33
CA ASP A 62 2.72 -33.98 27.49
C ASP A 62 1.64 -33.02 28.05
N LEU A 63 1.43 -31.88 27.43
CA LEU A 63 0.54 -30.82 27.88
C LEU A 63 -0.91 -31.32 28.09
N ALA A 64 -1.43 -32.11 27.13
CA ALA A 64 -2.77 -32.69 27.24
C ALA A 64 -2.93 -33.55 28.51
N LYS A 65 -1.91 -34.34 28.84
CA LYS A 65 -1.89 -35.20 30.05
C LYS A 65 -1.81 -34.33 31.31
N LEU A 66 -1.01 -33.28 31.30
CA LEU A 66 -0.84 -32.39 32.45
C LEU A 66 -2.12 -31.56 32.73
N LEU A 67 -2.82 -31.14 31.69
CA LEU A 67 -4.12 -30.47 31.82
C LEU A 67 -5.23 -31.41 32.28
N GLY A 68 -5.23 -32.67 31.84
CA GLY A 68 -6.22 -33.66 32.18
C GLY A 68 -7.66 -33.12 31.99
N ASP A 69 -8.52 -33.30 33.03
CA ASP A 69 -9.91 -32.85 32.98
C ASP A 69 -10.10 -31.33 32.97
N ASN A 70 -9.00 -30.55 33.06
CA ASN A 70 -9.04 -29.09 33.02
C ASN A 70 -8.82 -28.51 31.59
N ILE A 71 -8.49 -29.35 30.60
CA ILE A 71 -8.17 -28.89 29.24
C ILE A 71 -9.21 -27.93 28.65
N TYR A 72 -10.51 -28.15 28.92
CA TYR A 72 -11.59 -27.28 28.39
C TYR A 72 -12.10 -26.26 29.43
N LYS A 73 -11.54 -26.26 30.65
CA LYS A 73 -11.99 -25.41 31.78
C LYS A 73 -11.03 -24.28 32.06
N VAL A 74 -9.77 -24.40 31.65
CA VAL A 74 -8.72 -23.40 31.88
C VAL A 74 -8.94 -22.17 31.02
N ASP A 75 -8.88 -20.99 31.63
CA ASP A 75 -9.00 -19.70 30.94
C ASP A 75 -7.62 -19.09 30.61
N SER A 76 -6.64 -19.34 31.51
CA SER A 76 -5.27 -18.82 31.36
C SER A 76 -4.26 -19.88 31.72
N LEU A 77 -3.21 -19.99 30.95
CA LEU A 77 -2.16 -20.98 31.10
C LEU A 77 -0.77 -20.33 31.08
N VAL A 78 -0.01 -20.55 32.13
CA VAL A 78 1.43 -20.26 32.17
C VAL A 78 2.17 -21.57 31.91
N ILE A 79 3.04 -21.59 30.88
CA ILE A 79 3.78 -22.79 30.52
C ILE A 79 5.27 -22.54 30.73
N ARG A 80 5.91 -23.51 31.36
CA ARG A 80 7.35 -23.60 31.57
C ARG A 80 7.87 -24.89 30.93
N GLY A 81 9.20 -25.03 30.84
CA GLY A 81 9.83 -26.19 30.23
C GLY A 81 9.71 -26.21 28.71
N THR A 82 9.59 -27.41 28.12
CA THR A 82 9.62 -27.56 26.65
C THR A 82 8.22 -27.69 26.07
N VAL A 83 7.97 -27.02 24.95
CA VAL A 83 6.72 -27.08 24.15
C VAL A 83 7.06 -27.55 22.76
N ASP A 84 6.30 -28.49 22.22
CA ASP A 84 6.46 -28.99 20.84
C ASP A 84 5.15 -28.95 20.04
N ASP A 85 5.15 -29.47 18.81
CA ASP A 85 4.02 -29.42 17.88
C ASP A 85 2.75 -30.06 18.45
N VAL A 86 2.89 -31.15 19.26
CA VAL A 86 1.75 -31.83 19.90
C VAL A 86 1.11 -30.91 20.94
N ASP A 87 1.93 -30.16 21.67
CA ASP A 87 1.45 -29.21 22.66
C ASP A 87 0.72 -28.03 21.99
N PHE A 88 1.17 -27.55 20.81
CA PHE A 88 0.45 -26.52 20.06
C PHE A 88 -0.95 -26.99 19.64
N HIS A 89 -1.08 -28.22 19.18
CA HIS A 89 -2.41 -28.80 18.90
C HIS A 89 -3.30 -28.85 20.16
N THR A 90 -2.73 -29.19 21.32
CA THR A 90 -3.44 -29.18 22.60
C THR A 90 -3.89 -27.76 22.98
N LEU A 91 -3.06 -26.73 22.77
CA LEU A 91 -3.39 -25.33 23.02
C LEU A 91 -4.51 -24.84 22.09
N TRP A 92 -4.46 -25.22 20.80
CA TRP A 92 -5.54 -24.94 19.86
C TRP A 92 -6.86 -25.60 20.31
N ASP A 93 -6.85 -26.90 20.65
CA ASP A 93 -8.06 -27.63 21.11
C ASP A 93 -8.64 -27.01 22.37
N ALA A 94 -7.81 -26.66 23.34
CA ALA A 94 -8.21 -25.97 24.57
C ALA A 94 -8.81 -24.57 24.29
N SER A 95 -8.37 -23.90 23.21
CA SER A 95 -8.90 -22.60 22.80
C SER A 95 -10.15 -22.73 21.90
N PHE A 96 -10.29 -23.83 21.17
CA PHE A 96 -11.40 -24.06 20.24
C PHE A 96 -12.60 -24.73 20.91
N ASN A 97 -12.38 -25.81 21.65
CA ASN A 97 -13.40 -26.57 22.34
C ASN A 97 -13.54 -26.19 23.84
N GLY A 98 -12.56 -25.44 24.37
CA GLY A 98 -12.51 -24.98 25.76
C GLY A 98 -12.58 -23.46 25.90
N LYS A 99 -12.05 -22.94 27.01
CA LYS A 99 -12.08 -21.51 27.39
C LYS A 99 -10.73 -20.82 27.28
N LEU A 100 -9.66 -21.51 26.86
CA LEU A 100 -8.32 -20.98 26.91
C LEU A 100 -8.20 -19.72 26.03
N SER A 101 -7.97 -18.60 26.69
CA SER A 101 -7.92 -17.28 26.07
C SER A 101 -6.60 -16.56 26.28
N VAL A 102 -5.81 -16.96 27.28
CA VAL A 102 -4.51 -16.36 27.59
C VAL A 102 -3.45 -17.45 27.73
N ILE A 103 -2.36 -17.32 26.98
CA ILE A 103 -1.21 -18.24 27.02
C ILE A 103 0.04 -17.40 27.32
N ASN A 104 0.78 -17.78 28.38
CA ASN A 104 2.08 -17.21 28.67
C ASN A 104 3.16 -18.29 28.59
N MET A 105 4.01 -18.21 27.57
CA MET A 105 5.17 -19.08 27.34
C MET A 105 6.50 -18.34 27.51
N GLU A 106 6.52 -17.17 28.16
CA GLU A 106 7.71 -16.33 28.32
C GLU A 106 8.93 -17.13 28.84
N ASN A 107 8.67 -18.06 29.75
CA ASN A 107 9.69 -18.91 30.39
C ASN A 107 9.69 -20.36 29.89
N ALA A 108 9.12 -20.62 28.71
CA ALA A 108 9.16 -21.91 28.06
C ALA A 108 10.25 -21.94 26.98
N GLU A 109 10.65 -23.12 26.57
CA GLU A 109 11.45 -23.37 25.41
C GLU A 109 10.59 -24.04 24.33
N VAL A 110 10.39 -23.35 23.20
CA VAL A 110 9.72 -23.98 22.06
C VAL A 110 10.75 -24.75 21.25
N LYS A 111 10.45 -26.01 20.99
CA LYS A 111 11.35 -26.93 20.28
C LYS A 111 11.80 -26.32 18.95
N ASN A 112 13.11 -26.30 18.73
CA ASN A 112 13.76 -25.67 17.57
C ASN A 112 13.52 -24.15 17.40
N GLY A 113 12.82 -23.50 18.32
CA GLY A 113 12.40 -22.08 18.21
C GLY A 113 11.37 -21.85 17.08
N ILE A 114 10.50 -22.83 16.81
CA ILE A 114 9.55 -22.80 15.70
C ILE A 114 8.12 -22.87 16.22
N ILE A 115 7.30 -21.85 15.90
CA ILE A 115 5.84 -21.95 15.99
C ILE A 115 5.38 -22.67 14.73
N PRO A 116 4.71 -23.84 14.82
CA PRO A 116 4.40 -24.65 13.65
C PRO A 116 3.39 -24.02 12.70
N GLU A 117 3.36 -24.53 11.46
CA GLU A 117 2.31 -24.23 10.49
C GLU A 117 0.93 -24.52 11.09
N ASP A 118 -0.03 -23.65 10.84
CA ASP A 118 -1.42 -23.78 11.31
C ASP A 118 -1.56 -23.95 12.85
N ALA A 119 -0.59 -23.49 13.67
CA ALA A 119 -0.56 -23.71 15.13
C ALA A 119 -1.90 -23.40 15.82
N PHE A 120 -2.63 -22.37 15.37
CA PHE A 120 -3.93 -21.96 15.88
C PHE A 120 -5.01 -21.87 14.80
N TRP A 121 -4.76 -22.48 13.65
CA TRP A 121 -5.69 -22.59 12.53
C TRP A 121 -5.86 -24.02 12.10
N HIS A 122 -7.08 -24.56 12.12
CA HIS A 122 -7.36 -25.92 11.68
C HIS A 122 -8.64 -26.00 10.85
N SER A 123 -8.67 -26.93 9.90
CA SER A 123 -9.83 -27.16 9.02
C SER A 123 -11.13 -27.46 9.76
N GLU A 124 -11.07 -27.94 11.00
CA GLU A 124 -12.22 -28.19 11.87
C GLU A 124 -12.99 -26.91 12.23
N GLN A 125 -12.34 -25.74 12.17
CA GLN A 125 -12.99 -24.44 12.35
C GLN A 125 -13.91 -24.09 11.18
N VAL A 126 -13.72 -24.73 10.00
CA VAL A 126 -14.42 -24.39 8.77
C VAL A 126 -15.65 -25.30 8.58
N ASN A 127 -16.83 -24.72 8.65
CA ASN A 127 -18.05 -25.42 8.26
C ASN A 127 -18.37 -25.14 6.79
N ILE A 128 -17.89 -26.01 5.90
CA ILE A 128 -18.06 -25.88 4.44
C ILE A 128 -19.55 -25.91 4.04
N LYS A 129 -20.38 -26.72 4.74
CA LYS A 129 -21.79 -26.88 4.40
C LYS A 129 -22.61 -25.62 4.70
N GLU A 130 -22.31 -24.96 5.81
CA GLU A 130 -23.03 -23.78 6.25
C GLU A 130 -22.28 -22.47 5.89
N GLY A 131 -21.05 -22.58 5.37
CA GLY A 131 -20.26 -21.44 4.88
C GLY A 131 -19.77 -20.48 5.96
N TYR A 132 -19.34 -20.99 7.12
CA TYR A 132 -18.77 -20.15 8.17
C TYR A 132 -17.48 -20.72 8.78
N ILE A 133 -16.74 -19.86 9.47
CA ILE A 133 -15.58 -20.20 10.29
C ILE A 133 -15.94 -19.95 11.75
N THR A 134 -15.70 -20.94 12.62
CA THR A 134 -15.82 -20.78 14.09
C THR A 134 -14.50 -20.28 14.64
N LEU A 135 -14.55 -19.18 15.40
CA LEU A 135 -13.37 -18.58 16.03
C LEU A 135 -12.95 -19.37 17.27
N ILE A 136 -11.65 -19.24 17.58
CA ILE A 136 -11.09 -19.70 18.86
C ILE A 136 -11.17 -18.59 19.92
N HIS A 137 -11.03 -18.96 21.20
CA HIS A 137 -11.12 -18.03 22.32
C HIS A 137 -9.83 -17.24 22.56
N LEU A 138 -8.70 -17.61 21.93
CA LEU A 138 -7.39 -17.02 22.17
C LEU A 138 -7.38 -15.50 21.95
N ARG A 139 -7.03 -14.76 23.01
CA ARG A 139 -6.96 -13.30 23.03
C ARG A 139 -5.56 -12.77 23.25
N ARG A 140 -4.73 -13.50 23.97
CA ARG A 140 -3.35 -13.09 24.28
C ARG A 140 -2.42 -14.30 24.29
N ILE A 141 -1.27 -14.12 23.66
CA ILE A 141 -0.17 -15.07 23.77
C ILE A 141 1.15 -14.32 23.97
N ILE A 142 1.96 -14.76 24.93
CA ILE A 142 3.30 -14.26 25.15
C ILE A 142 4.27 -15.37 24.74
N LEU A 143 5.01 -15.11 23.66
CA LEU A 143 6.01 -16.01 23.08
C LEU A 143 7.36 -15.83 23.79
N PRO A 144 8.16 -16.91 23.99
CA PRO A 144 9.52 -16.81 24.50
C PRO A 144 10.47 -16.15 23.48
N ASN A 145 11.54 -15.54 23.97
CA ASN A 145 12.51 -14.84 23.10
C ASN A 145 13.24 -15.76 22.11
N GLY A 146 13.40 -17.05 22.43
CA GLY A 146 14.08 -18.03 21.57
C GLY A 146 13.32 -18.46 20.30
N ILE A 147 12.16 -17.85 20.00
CA ILE A 147 11.45 -18.09 18.75
C ILE A 147 12.22 -17.46 17.59
N LYS A 148 12.55 -18.28 16.59
CA LYS A 148 13.23 -17.91 15.36
C LYS A 148 12.28 -17.87 14.16
N ARG A 149 11.24 -18.70 14.18
CA ARG A 149 10.32 -18.85 13.07
C ARG A 149 8.87 -18.97 13.56
N ILE A 150 7.98 -18.28 12.85
CA ILE A 150 6.53 -18.46 12.92
C ILE A 150 6.14 -18.93 11.51
N GLU A 151 5.67 -20.17 11.41
CA GLU A 151 5.39 -20.78 10.11
C GLU A 151 4.06 -20.31 9.51
N ASP A 152 3.74 -20.81 8.31
CA ASP A 152 2.60 -20.41 7.51
C ASP A 152 1.29 -20.52 8.30
N SER A 153 0.43 -19.53 8.20
CA SER A 153 -0.92 -19.49 8.80
C SER A 153 -0.97 -19.74 10.32
N ALA A 154 0.15 -19.69 11.05
CA ALA A 154 0.24 -20.10 12.47
C ALA A 154 -0.84 -19.48 13.37
N PHE A 155 -1.24 -18.22 13.10
CA PHE A 155 -2.31 -17.50 13.82
C PHE A 155 -3.40 -17.00 12.86
N SER A 156 -3.51 -17.56 11.67
CA SER A 156 -4.51 -17.14 10.69
C SER A 156 -5.92 -17.27 11.27
N TYR A 157 -6.78 -16.27 11.02
CA TYR A 157 -8.15 -16.22 11.54
C TYR A 157 -8.30 -16.28 13.07
N VAL A 158 -7.23 -16.02 13.83
CA VAL A 158 -7.34 -15.80 15.28
C VAL A 158 -7.90 -14.39 15.53
N VAL A 159 -9.15 -14.19 15.11
CA VAL A 159 -9.81 -12.86 15.10
C VAL A 159 -9.83 -12.21 16.48
N ASN A 160 -9.92 -13.01 17.53
CA ASN A 160 -9.96 -12.53 18.92
C ASN A 160 -8.59 -12.16 19.48
N LEU A 161 -7.47 -12.46 18.78
CA LEU A 161 -6.13 -12.13 19.24
C LEU A 161 -5.97 -10.61 19.39
N GLU A 162 -5.74 -10.14 20.61
CA GLU A 162 -5.58 -8.72 20.93
C GLU A 162 -4.12 -8.32 21.10
N ASP A 163 -3.26 -9.25 21.54
CA ASP A 163 -1.89 -8.95 21.93
C ASP A 163 -0.96 -10.15 21.71
N ILE A 164 0.18 -9.88 21.08
CA ILE A 164 1.29 -10.81 20.89
C ILE A 164 2.61 -10.02 20.81
N ASN A 165 3.66 -10.53 21.42
CA ASN A 165 5.00 -9.95 21.30
C ASN A 165 5.72 -10.48 20.06
N ILE A 166 6.61 -9.67 19.48
CA ILE A 166 7.57 -10.08 18.45
C ILE A 166 8.88 -10.50 19.18
N PRO A 167 9.27 -11.79 19.14
CA PRO A 167 10.48 -12.27 19.80
C PRO A 167 11.75 -11.63 19.21
N SER A 168 12.75 -11.38 20.07
CA SER A 168 13.98 -10.68 19.66
C SER A 168 14.89 -11.47 18.72
N GLU A 169 14.73 -12.82 18.65
CA GLU A 169 15.49 -13.71 17.77
C GLU A 169 14.72 -14.09 16.50
N LEU A 170 13.57 -13.48 16.26
CA LEU A 170 12.71 -13.82 15.12
C LEU A 170 13.41 -13.49 13.80
N GLN A 171 13.46 -14.47 12.89
CA GLN A 171 14.09 -14.37 11.57
C GLN A 171 13.09 -14.58 10.42
N TYR A 172 11.95 -15.20 10.69
CA TYR A 172 10.97 -15.57 9.67
C TYR A 172 9.55 -15.54 10.20
N ILE A 173 8.63 -15.00 9.38
CA ILE A 173 7.19 -15.11 9.55
C ILE A 173 6.63 -15.56 8.19
N GLY A 174 5.98 -16.71 8.18
CA GLY A 174 5.42 -17.33 6.98
C GLY A 174 4.19 -16.61 6.44
N PRO A 175 3.81 -16.91 5.18
CA PRO A 175 2.61 -16.38 4.56
C PRO A 175 1.37 -16.52 5.44
N SER A 176 0.54 -15.48 5.45
CA SER A 176 -0.75 -15.46 6.18
C SER A 176 -0.65 -15.73 7.69
N ALA A 177 0.54 -15.67 8.30
CA ALA A 177 0.74 -16.07 9.70
C ALA A 177 -0.20 -15.35 10.69
N PHE A 178 -0.55 -14.09 10.43
CA PHE A 178 -1.50 -13.29 11.23
C PHE A 178 -2.67 -12.76 10.39
N GLU A 179 -2.95 -13.38 9.24
CA GLU A 179 -4.07 -12.97 8.40
C GLU A 179 -5.39 -13.03 9.18
N GLN A 180 -6.23 -11.98 9.06
CA GLN A 180 -7.53 -11.87 9.75
C GLN A 180 -7.43 -11.84 11.30
N CYS A 181 -6.28 -11.50 11.88
CA CYS A 181 -6.21 -11.15 13.31
C CYS A 181 -6.83 -9.76 13.54
N GLU A 182 -8.15 -9.63 13.32
CA GLU A 182 -8.83 -8.33 13.24
C GLU A 182 -8.73 -7.50 14.53
N ASN A 183 -8.64 -8.15 15.71
CA ASN A 183 -8.54 -7.48 16.99
C ASN A 183 -7.11 -7.19 17.44
N LEU A 184 -6.09 -7.65 16.68
CA LEU A 184 -4.69 -7.44 17.03
C LEU A 184 -4.37 -5.95 17.12
N LYS A 185 -3.81 -5.55 18.26
CA LYS A 185 -3.39 -4.18 18.55
C LYS A 185 -1.90 -4.16 18.84
N ALA A 186 -1.23 -3.14 18.38
CA ALA A 186 0.12 -2.81 18.81
C ALA A 186 0.31 -1.30 18.66
N ASP A 187 0.86 -0.65 19.67
CA ASP A 187 1.30 0.75 19.56
C ASP A 187 2.52 0.85 18.66
N SER A 188 3.36 -0.18 18.66
CA SER A 188 4.50 -0.32 17.79
C SER A 188 4.82 -1.79 17.56
N LEU A 189 4.94 -2.20 16.29
CA LEU A 189 5.48 -3.49 15.84
C LEU A 189 6.93 -3.29 15.46
N VAL A 190 7.87 -3.81 16.26
CA VAL A 190 9.30 -3.67 16.03
C VAL A 190 9.88 -5.02 15.64
N PHE A 191 10.45 -5.10 14.45
CA PHE A 191 11.12 -6.31 13.95
C PHE A 191 12.62 -6.28 14.28
N PRO A 192 13.19 -7.41 14.70
CA PRO A 192 14.62 -7.47 15.08
C PRO A 192 15.54 -7.40 13.85
N GLU A 193 16.79 -6.98 14.08
CA GLU A 193 17.84 -7.06 13.05
C GLU A 193 18.09 -8.53 12.65
N GLY A 194 18.35 -8.74 11.36
CA GLY A 194 18.43 -10.07 10.76
C GLY A 194 17.09 -10.57 10.17
N PHE A 195 15.99 -9.85 10.39
CA PHE A 195 14.72 -10.13 9.72
C PHE A 195 14.75 -9.52 8.30
N GLU A 196 14.68 -10.36 7.27
CA GLU A 196 14.94 -9.92 5.89
C GLU A 196 13.69 -9.77 5.04
N LYS A 197 12.58 -10.44 5.40
CA LYS A 197 11.38 -10.48 4.57
C LYS A 197 10.10 -10.54 5.40
N LEU A 198 9.14 -9.68 5.06
CA LEU A 198 7.72 -9.89 5.38
C LEU A 198 7.07 -10.63 4.22
N ASP A 199 6.56 -11.82 4.47
CA ASP A 199 5.98 -12.65 3.40
C ASP A 199 4.55 -12.22 3.03
N ARG A 200 3.92 -12.94 2.10
CA ARG A 200 2.58 -12.66 1.59
C ARG A 200 1.54 -12.66 2.73
N ALA A 201 0.69 -11.62 2.77
CA ALA A 201 -0.49 -11.51 3.63
C ALA A 201 -0.22 -11.65 5.15
N VAL A 202 1.01 -11.46 5.62
CA VAL A 202 1.40 -11.70 7.04
C VAL A 202 0.44 -11.02 8.01
N PHE A 203 0.10 -9.74 7.80
CA PHE A 203 -0.83 -8.97 8.64
C PHE A 203 -2.06 -8.50 7.87
N ALA A 204 -2.45 -9.23 6.82
CA ALA A 204 -3.62 -8.87 6.03
C ALA A 204 -4.88 -8.86 6.89
N SER A 205 -5.69 -7.82 6.75
CA SER A 205 -6.94 -7.62 7.51
C SER A 205 -6.79 -7.54 9.05
N CYS A 206 -5.62 -7.19 9.56
CA CYS A 206 -5.44 -6.80 10.96
C CYS A 206 -6.03 -5.39 11.18
N THR A 207 -7.35 -5.27 11.20
CA THR A 207 -8.07 -3.99 11.09
C THR A 207 -7.93 -3.08 12.32
N ARG A 208 -7.46 -3.60 13.46
CA ARG A 208 -7.14 -2.83 14.67
C ARG A 208 -5.65 -2.60 14.89
N LEU A 209 -4.80 -3.08 14.00
CA LEU A 209 -3.37 -2.78 14.02
C LEU A 209 -3.16 -1.36 13.50
N THR A 210 -3.18 -0.37 14.41
CA THR A 210 -3.16 1.07 14.08
C THR A 210 -1.83 1.75 14.38
N GLY A 211 -0.90 1.03 15.02
CA GLY A 211 0.37 1.57 15.48
C GLY A 211 1.41 1.77 14.38
N LYS A 212 2.62 2.06 14.84
CA LYS A 212 3.80 2.20 14.00
C LYS A 212 4.43 0.84 13.71
N VAL A 213 4.89 0.62 12.49
CA VAL A 213 5.75 -0.52 12.12
C VAL A 213 7.19 -0.03 12.01
N VAL A 214 8.11 -0.72 12.69
CA VAL A 214 9.54 -0.44 12.63
C VAL A 214 10.25 -1.64 12.04
N LEU A 215 10.68 -1.48 10.79
CA LEU A 215 11.44 -2.48 10.05
C LEU A 215 12.94 -2.34 10.35
N PRO A 216 13.68 -3.45 10.44
CA PRO A 216 15.13 -3.43 10.63
C PRO A 216 15.87 -3.00 9.35
N SER A 217 17.13 -2.65 9.49
CA SER A 217 17.99 -2.28 8.35
C SER A 217 18.25 -3.45 7.38
N THR A 218 18.02 -4.68 7.82
CA THR A 218 18.22 -5.92 7.04
C THR A 218 17.07 -6.28 6.13
N ILE A 219 15.91 -5.61 6.23
CA ILE A 219 14.74 -5.93 5.41
C ILE A 219 15.02 -5.70 3.92
N LYS A 220 14.66 -6.67 3.08
CA LYS A 220 14.82 -6.65 1.63
C LYS A 220 13.49 -6.63 0.88
N GLU A 221 12.49 -7.30 1.41
CA GLU A 221 11.22 -7.49 0.73
C GLU A 221 10.03 -7.34 1.68
N ILE A 222 9.00 -6.63 1.20
CA ILE A 222 7.65 -6.62 1.77
C ILE A 222 6.75 -7.27 0.74
N GLY A 223 6.19 -8.43 1.09
CA GLY A 223 5.44 -9.29 0.19
C GLY A 223 4.06 -8.77 -0.21
N GLU A 224 3.43 -9.49 -1.14
CA GLU A 224 2.06 -9.24 -1.61
C GLU A 224 1.09 -9.17 -0.42
N ALA A 225 0.26 -8.11 -0.38
CA ALA A 225 -0.78 -7.92 0.63
C ALA A 225 -0.28 -7.96 2.10
N ALA A 226 1.03 -7.80 2.37
CA ALA A 226 1.61 -8.00 3.71
C ALA A 226 0.86 -7.23 4.81
N PHE A 227 0.36 -6.02 4.54
CA PHE A 227 -0.46 -5.19 5.42
C PHE A 227 -1.80 -4.81 4.80
N TRP A 228 -2.30 -5.60 3.84
CA TRP A 228 -3.56 -5.31 3.18
C TRP A 228 -4.70 -5.09 4.19
N ARG A 229 -5.35 -3.90 4.13
CA ARG A 229 -6.41 -3.47 5.07
C ARG A 229 -6.00 -3.37 6.55
N ALA A 230 -4.76 -3.61 6.92
CA ALA A 230 -4.25 -3.21 8.22
C ALA A 230 -4.34 -1.68 8.36
N LYS A 231 -4.52 -1.19 9.58
CA LYS A 231 -4.73 0.27 9.78
C LYS A 231 -3.48 0.96 10.30
N ILE A 232 -2.30 0.42 10.00
CA ILE A 232 -1.02 1.03 10.37
C ILE A 232 -0.96 2.49 9.92
N SER A 233 -0.44 3.33 10.81
CA SER A 233 -0.38 4.79 10.59
C SER A 233 0.97 5.27 10.06
N SER A 234 2.03 4.54 10.34
CA SER A 234 3.37 4.84 9.83
C SER A 234 4.25 3.60 9.75
N ILE A 235 5.21 3.65 8.85
CA ILE A 235 6.23 2.62 8.67
C ILE A 235 7.49 3.30 8.15
N ASN A 236 8.68 2.85 8.61
CA ASN A 236 9.92 3.25 7.97
C ASN A 236 10.19 2.35 6.75
N PHE A 237 10.84 2.92 5.74
CA PHE A 237 11.35 2.19 4.58
C PHE A 237 12.87 2.30 4.59
N PRO A 238 13.60 1.31 5.19
CA PRO A 238 15.06 1.40 5.33
C PRO A 238 15.77 1.36 4.00
N GLU A 239 16.95 2.01 3.94
CA GLU A 239 17.88 1.84 2.84
C GLU A 239 18.27 0.35 2.72
N GLY A 240 18.19 -0.20 1.51
CA GLY A 240 18.38 -1.63 1.28
C GLY A 240 17.09 -2.42 1.08
N LEU A 241 15.89 -1.84 1.34
CA LEU A 241 14.62 -2.40 0.88
C LEU A 241 14.61 -2.38 -0.66
N GLU A 242 14.39 -3.55 -1.27
CA GLU A 242 14.48 -3.74 -2.72
C GLU A 242 13.11 -3.88 -3.38
N LYS A 243 12.13 -4.42 -2.62
CA LYS A 243 10.83 -4.78 -3.18
C LYS A 243 9.66 -4.48 -2.23
N ILE A 244 8.59 -3.93 -2.81
CA ILE A 244 7.25 -3.84 -2.21
C ILE A 244 6.28 -4.56 -3.15
N GLY A 245 5.63 -5.61 -2.68
CA GLY A 245 4.73 -6.44 -3.46
C GLY A 245 3.37 -5.81 -3.75
N ASP A 246 2.57 -6.50 -4.57
CA ASP A 246 1.23 -6.08 -4.95
C ASP A 246 0.33 -5.89 -3.72
N ALA A 247 -0.41 -4.79 -3.70
CA ALA A 247 -1.34 -4.44 -2.62
C ALA A 247 -0.74 -4.44 -1.21
N ALA A 248 0.60 -4.39 -1.05
CA ALA A 248 1.28 -4.56 0.23
C ALA A 248 0.75 -3.65 1.33
N PHE A 249 0.40 -2.41 1.02
CA PHE A 249 -0.17 -1.42 1.94
C PHE A 249 -1.57 -0.94 1.53
N SER A 250 -2.25 -1.67 0.65
CA SER A 250 -3.59 -1.25 0.19
C SER A 250 -4.58 -1.18 1.36
N GLY A 251 -5.27 -0.04 1.49
CA GLY A 251 -6.27 0.20 2.53
C GLY A 251 -5.71 0.48 3.93
N CYS A 252 -4.43 0.79 4.05
CA CYS A 252 -3.79 1.26 5.28
C CYS A 252 -4.20 2.71 5.62
N ARG A 253 -3.54 3.30 6.63
CA ARG A 253 -3.73 4.71 7.05
C ARG A 253 -2.41 5.47 7.09
N LEU A 254 -1.46 5.11 6.24
CA LEU A 254 -0.18 5.81 6.15
C LEU A 254 -0.41 7.29 5.86
N GLU A 255 0.37 8.16 6.50
CA GLU A 255 0.33 9.60 6.26
C GLU A 255 1.38 10.05 5.25
N GLU A 256 2.49 9.31 5.16
CA GLU A 256 3.61 9.56 4.26
C GLU A 256 4.26 8.26 3.80
N ALA A 257 4.91 8.27 2.64
CA ALA A 257 5.66 7.15 2.09
C ALA A 257 6.94 7.67 1.40
N TYR A 258 8.08 7.54 2.07
CA TYR A 258 9.41 7.90 1.56
C TYR A 258 10.16 6.63 1.20
N LEU A 259 10.12 6.24 -0.08
CA LEU A 259 10.74 5.00 -0.55
C LEU A 259 12.24 5.19 -0.82
N PRO A 260 13.11 4.27 -0.35
CA PRO A 260 14.54 4.37 -0.60
C PRO A 260 14.88 4.08 -2.06
N ASN A 261 15.99 4.62 -2.55
CA ASN A 261 16.44 4.42 -3.92
C ASN A 261 16.80 2.96 -4.26
N SER A 262 16.99 2.11 -3.27
CA SER A 262 17.14 0.65 -3.46
C SER A 262 15.85 -0.04 -3.89
N CYS A 263 14.66 0.56 -3.60
CA CYS A 263 13.36 -0.07 -3.84
C CYS A 263 12.93 0.12 -5.31
N GLN A 264 13.41 -0.76 -6.18
CA GLN A 264 13.15 -0.68 -7.63
C GLN A 264 11.98 -1.56 -8.11
N ASP A 265 11.51 -2.50 -7.28
CA ASP A 265 10.37 -3.38 -7.60
C ASP A 265 9.14 -2.95 -6.78
N LEU A 266 8.25 -2.19 -7.40
CA LEU A 266 7.00 -1.71 -6.81
C LEU A 266 5.82 -2.44 -7.42
N GLY A 267 5.01 -3.07 -6.58
CA GLY A 267 3.81 -3.80 -6.98
C GLY A 267 2.64 -2.90 -7.36
N ILE A 268 1.70 -3.46 -8.11
CA ILE A 268 0.42 -2.81 -8.42
C ILE A 268 -0.43 -2.70 -7.15
N PHE A 269 -1.26 -1.64 -7.04
CA PHE A 269 -2.08 -1.36 -5.85
C PHE A 269 -1.28 -1.17 -4.55
N ALA A 270 0.06 -1.04 -4.59
CA ALA A 270 0.88 -1.11 -3.38
C ALA A 270 0.45 -0.13 -2.28
N PHE A 271 -0.01 1.07 -2.64
CA PHE A 271 -0.51 2.10 -1.70
C PHE A 271 -1.97 2.49 -1.93
N HIS A 272 -2.73 1.73 -2.75
CA HIS A 272 -4.13 2.00 -3.04
C HIS A 272 -4.97 2.21 -1.78
N LEU A 273 -5.96 3.13 -1.82
CA LEU A 273 -6.88 3.42 -0.70
C LEU A 273 -6.20 3.86 0.61
N ASN A 274 -5.00 4.43 0.57
CA ASN A 274 -4.41 5.09 1.73
C ASN A 274 -5.02 6.49 1.89
N LEU A 275 -6.22 6.53 2.47
CA LEU A 275 -7.06 7.76 2.53
C LEU A 275 -6.42 8.91 3.32
N LYS A 276 -5.35 8.67 4.06
CA LYS A 276 -4.61 9.66 4.83
C LYS A 276 -3.25 10.02 4.25
N LEU A 277 -2.81 9.34 3.20
CA LEU A 277 -1.52 9.57 2.57
C LEU A 277 -1.50 10.97 1.97
N LYS A 278 -0.59 11.81 2.44
CA LYS A 278 -0.43 13.21 2.02
C LYS A 278 0.74 13.40 1.08
N GLU A 279 1.81 12.65 1.31
CA GLU A 279 3.07 12.80 0.61
C GLU A 279 3.66 11.44 0.25
N MET A 280 4.16 11.32 -0.99
CA MET A 280 4.82 10.11 -1.48
C MET A 280 6.10 10.48 -2.23
N HIS A 281 7.22 9.86 -1.84
CA HIS A 281 8.49 9.97 -2.52
C HIS A 281 8.83 8.63 -3.17
N LEU A 282 8.88 8.63 -4.50
CA LEU A 282 9.24 7.48 -5.30
C LEU A 282 10.75 7.37 -5.45
N PRO A 283 11.32 6.15 -5.54
CA PRO A 283 12.76 5.95 -5.66
C PRO A 283 13.29 6.43 -7.02
N ASP A 284 14.45 7.06 -7.00
CA ASP A 284 15.16 7.36 -8.24
C ASP A 284 15.53 6.07 -8.98
N GLY A 285 15.48 6.11 -10.31
CA GLY A 285 15.86 4.98 -11.16
C GLY A 285 14.71 4.12 -11.66
N ILE A 286 13.50 4.19 -11.07
CA ILE A 286 12.34 3.49 -11.63
C ILE A 286 12.00 4.09 -13.00
N GLU A 287 11.75 3.23 -13.99
CA GLU A 287 11.33 3.67 -15.33
C GLU A 287 9.82 3.69 -15.51
N ARG A 288 9.09 3.03 -14.62
CA ARG A 288 7.63 2.93 -14.69
C ARG A 288 7.00 3.10 -13.30
N ILE A 289 5.95 3.93 -13.23
CA ILE A 289 5.04 3.94 -12.08
C ILE A 289 4.01 2.81 -12.28
N PRO A 290 3.83 1.90 -11.31
CA PRO A 290 2.91 0.77 -11.42
C PRO A 290 1.45 1.18 -11.59
N ASN A 291 0.63 0.27 -12.13
CA ASN A 291 -0.82 0.46 -12.20
C ASN A 291 -1.40 0.59 -10.79
N ASN A 292 -2.37 1.49 -10.62
CA ASN A 292 -3.11 1.71 -9.37
C ASN A 292 -2.21 1.99 -8.14
N LEU A 293 -0.97 2.43 -8.35
CA LEU A 293 0.01 2.57 -7.25
C LEU A 293 -0.58 3.28 -6.04
N ALA A 294 -1.25 4.42 -6.25
CA ALA A 294 -1.84 5.27 -5.22
C ALA A 294 -3.29 5.67 -5.57
N ASP A 295 -4.02 4.84 -6.34
CA ASP A 295 -5.43 5.09 -6.64
C ASP A 295 -6.23 5.28 -5.36
N ALA A 296 -7.15 6.24 -5.38
CA ALA A 296 -8.02 6.65 -4.28
C ALA A 296 -7.27 7.09 -2.99
N CYS A 297 -6.04 7.58 -3.12
CA CYS A 297 -5.35 8.30 -2.04
C CYS A 297 -5.86 9.75 -1.98
N ILE A 298 -7.09 9.92 -1.52
CA ILE A 298 -7.84 11.19 -1.60
C ILE A 298 -7.20 12.38 -0.87
N SER A 299 -6.27 12.13 0.06
CA SER A 299 -5.51 13.16 0.79
C SER A 299 -4.14 13.43 0.18
N LEU A 300 -3.72 12.67 -0.84
CA LEU A 300 -2.41 12.83 -1.46
C LEU A 300 -2.35 14.21 -2.13
N CYS A 301 -1.46 15.06 -1.64
CA CYS A 301 -1.26 16.41 -2.16
C CYS A 301 0.09 16.61 -2.83
N HIS A 302 1.04 15.72 -2.58
CA HIS A 302 2.37 15.79 -3.19
C HIS A 302 2.92 14.41 -3.55
N VAL A 303 3.44 14.29 -4.76
CA VAL A 303 4.24 13.14 -5.23
C VAL A 303 5.41 13.66 -6.05
N ASN A 304 6.62 13.18 -5.79
CA ASN A 304 7.71 13.39 -6.72
C ASN A 304 7.70 12.28 -7.78
N ILE A 305 7.78 12.64 -9.05
CA ILE A 305 7.97 11.68 -10.15
C ILE A 305 9.43 11.75 -10.59
N PRO A 306 10.23 10.68 -10.38
CA PRO A 306 11.66 10.69 -10.70
C PRO A 306 11.93 10.96 -12.18
N SER A 307 13.08 11.58 -12.47
CA SER A 307 13.48 11.92 -13.85
C SER A 307 13.70 10.70 -14.75
N SER A 308 13.85 9.52 -14.18
CA SER A 308 13.98 8.23 -14.88
C SER A 308 12.67 7.67 -15.41
N VAL A 309 11.51 8.18 -14.94
CA VAL A 309 10.21 7.63 -15.31
C VAL A 309 9.87 7.94 -16.77
N LYS A 310 9.59 6.87 -17.53
CA LYS A 310 9.16 6.89 -18.93
C LYS A 310 7.66 6.65 -19.09
N SER A 311 7.03 5.96 -18.12
CA SER A 311 5.60 5.68 -18.19
C SER A 311 4.93 5.76 -16.84
N ILE A 312 3.70 6.33 -16.82
CA ILE A 312 2.80 6.35 -15.66
C ILE A 312 1.72 5.31 -15.94
N GLY A 313 1.61 4.34 -15.05
CA GLY A 313 0.71 3.21 -15.19
C GLY A 313 -0.77 3.58 -15.12
N LYS A 314 -1.60 2.63 -15.52
CA LYS A 314 -3.06 2.74 -15.52
C LYS A 314 -3.57 3.03 -14.11
N GLU A 315 -4.46 4.04 -13.99
CA GLU A 315 -5.09 4.40 -12.70
C GLU A 315 -4.08 4.75 -11.59
N ALA A 316 -2.82 5.05 -11.92
CA ALA A 316 -1.72 5.17 -10.94
C ALA A 316 -2.03 6.18 -9.81
N PHE A 317 -2.68 7.30 -10.14
CA PHE A 317 -3.09 8.36 -9.23
C PHE A 317 -4.57 8.73 -9.40
N GLN A 318 -5.39 7.80 -9.90
CA GLN A 318 -6.82 8.02 -10.06
C GLN A 318 -7.44 8.42 -8.72
N ASN A 319 -8.41 9.34 -8.72
CA ASN A 319 -9.11 9.80 -7.52
C ASN A 319 -8.22 10.46 -6.44
N CYS A 320 -7.02 10.92 -6.78
CA CYS A 320 -6.19 11.73 -5.89
C CYS A 320 -6.66 13.21 -5.94
N GLY A 321 -7.85 13.47 -5.43
CA GLY A 321 -8.55 14.75 -5.60
C GLY A 321 -7.83 15.98 -5.04
N LEU A 322 -6.88 15.83 -4.13
CA LEU A 322 -6.05 16.89 -3.55
C LEU A 322 -4.62 16.94 -4.14
N LEU A 323 -4.30 16.09 -5.12
CA LEU A 323 -2.97 16.08 -5.71
C LEU A 323 -2.74 17.40 -6.45
N ASN A 324 -1.74 18.16 -6.00
CA ASN A 324 -1.30 19.40 -6.64
C ASN A 324 -0.62 19.12 -7.99
N ASP A 325 -0.31 20.18 -8.73
CA ASP A 325 0.43 20.06 -10.00
C ASP A 325 1.69 19.21 -9.81
N VAL A 326 1.89 18.23 -10.69
CA VAL A 326 3.03 17.31 -10.67
C VAL A 326 4.05 17.70 -11.73
N ASP A 327 5.34 17.60 -11.38
CA ASP A 327 6.43 17.76 -12.33
C ASP A 327 6.59 16.48 -13.14
N LEU A 328 6.10 16.47 -14.38
CA LEU A 328 6.31 15.36 -15.31
C LEU A 328 7.74 15.39 -15.86
N PRO A 329 8.48 14.27 -15.77
CA PRO A 329 9.88 14.24 -16.20
C PRO A 329 10.04 14.44 -17.70
N LEU A 330 11.13 15.09 -18.11
CA LEU A 330 11.41 15.39 -19.53
C LEU A 330 11.56 14.13 -20.40
N GLY A 331 11.80 12.96 -19.79
CA GLY A 331 11.87 11.67 -20.46
C GLY A 331 10.56 10.88 -20.52
N LEU A 332 9.46 11.45 -20.01
CA LEU A 332 8.17 10.76 -20.00
C LEU A 332 7.64 10.56 -21.41
N GLU A 333 7.27 9.33 -21.72
CA GLU A 333 6.80 8.91 -23.05
C GLU A 333 5.29 8.58 -23.04
N ARG A 334 4.77 8.07 -21.94
CA ARG A 334 3.41 7.53 -21.87
C ARG A 334 2.71 7.85 -20.56
N ILE A 335 1.43 8.23 -20.67
CA ILE A 335 0.48 8.29 -19.56
C ILE A 335 -0.66 7.33 -19.91
N GLU A 336 -0.83 6.28 -19.13
CA GLU A 336 -1.78 5.21 -19.39
C GLU A 336 -3.21 5.60 -18.95
N LYS A 337 -4.18 4.74 -19.26
CA LYS A 337 -5.60 4.92 -18.99
C LYS A 337 -5.86 5.37 -17.53
N ASP A 338 -6.74 6.38 -17.38
CA ASP A 338 -7.24 6.88 -16.08
C ASP A 338 -6.16 7.35 -15.09
N ALA A 339 -4.90 7.52 -15.52
CA ALA A 339 -3.74 7.72 -14.65
C ALA A 339 -3.88 8.90 -13.66
N PHE A 340 -4.48 10.03 -14.10
CA PHE A 340 -4.77 11.22 -13.29
C PHE A 340 -6.26 11.57 -13.25
N GLN A 341 -7.13 10.64 -13.58
CA GLN A 341 -8.56 10.89 -13.55
C GLN A 341 -8.99 11.37 -12.16
N SER A 342 -9.78 12.45 -12.13
CA SER A 342 -10.29 13.07 -10.88
C SER A 342 -9.21 13.68 -9.96
N CYS A 343 -8.06 14.08 -10.49
CA CYS A 343 -7.10 14.94 -9.78
C CYS A 343 -7.54 16.41 -9.88
N ASN A 344 -8.55 16.78 -9.10
CA ASN A 344 -9.32 18.00 -9.29
C ASN A 344 -8.57 19.30 -8.98
N THR A 345 -7.45 19.26 -8.28
CA THR A 345 -6.66 20.43 -7.86
C THR A 345 -5.58 20.83 -8.86
N PHE A 346 -5.35 20.04 -9.92
CA PHE A 346 -4.42 20.46 -10.97
C PHE A 346 -4.83 21.80 -11.55
N SER A 347 -3.89 22.74 -11.56
CA SER A 347 -4.08 24.07 -12.18
C SER A 347 -3.45 24.14 -13.56
N GLN A 348 -2.47 23.31 -13.83
CA GLN A 348 -1.80 23.18 -15.13
C GLN A 348 -1.25 21.77 -15.35
N LEU A 349 -1.08 21.42 -16.61
CA LEU A 349 -0.32 20.24 -17.07
C LEU A 349 0.80 20.69 -18.00
N VAL A 350 2.01 20.16 -17.77
CA VAL A 350 3.18 20.43 -18.61
C VAL A 350 3.66 19.11 -19.18
N PHE A 351 3.28 18.82 -20.42
CA PHE A 351 3.66 17.60 -21.13
C PHE A 351 5.01 17.79 -21.83
N PRO A 352 6.01 16.92 -21.55
CA PRO A 352 7.33 17.03 -22.17
C PRO A 352 7.30 16.70 -23.67
N ALA A 353 8.33 17.10 -24.37
CA ALA A 353 8.47 16.87 -25.82
C ALA A 353 8.55 15.37 -26.19
N THR A 354 8.93 14.52 -25.26
CA THR A 354 9.02 13.06 -25.43
C THR A 354 7.70 12.34 -25.32
N LEU A 355 6.67 13.00 -24.75
CA LEU A 355 5.36 12.39 -24.58
C LEU A 355 4.75 12.07 -25.95
N ASN A 356 4.42 10.81 -26.17
CA ASN A 356 3.90 10.32 -27.45
C ASN A 356 2.57 9.56 -27.32
N PHE A 357 2.10 9.28 -26.09
CA PHE A 357 0.87 8.54 -25.87
C PHE A 357 0.09 9.05 -24.65
N LEU A 358 -1.22 9.20 -24.83
CA LEU A 358 -2.21 9.47 -23.79
C LEU A 358 -3.28 8.37 -23.81
N GLY A 359 -3.41 7.63 -22.74
CA GLY A 359 -4.42 6.59 -22.56
C GLY A 359 -5.84 7.16 -22.41
N GLU A 360 -6.81 6.28 -22.59
CA GLU A 360 -8.24 6.57 -22.41
C GLU A 360 -8.48 7.26 -21.06
N GLU A 361 -9.18 8.40 -21.07
CA GLU A 361 -9.64 9.14 -19.88
C GLU A 361 -8.54 9.54 -18.88
N CYS A 362 -7.25 9.49 -19.28
CA CYS A 362 -6.12 9.67 -18.35
C CYS A 362 -6.07 11.04 -17.64
N CYS A 363 -6.74 12.05 -18.18
CA CYS A 363 -6.80 13.42 -17.68
C CYS A 363 -8.25 13.93 -17.61
N THR A 364 -9.25 13.06 -17.37
CA THR A 364 -10.64 13.47 -17.19
C THR A 364 -10.92 13.95 -15.78
N TYR A 365 -11.98 14.77 -15.64
CA TYR A 365 -12.40 15.38 -14.37
C TYR A 365 -11.33 16.25 -13.69
N LEU A 366 -10.42 16.84 -14.47
CA LEU A 366 -9.47 17.85 -13.97
C LEU A 366 -10.15 19.23 -13.90
N THR A 367 -11.14 19.36 -13.03
CA THR A 367 -12.03 20.55 -12.99
C THR A 367 -11.32 21.83 -12.60
N GLY A 368 -10.17 21.76 -11.94
CA GLY A 368 -9.32 22.90 -11.57
C GLY A 368 -8.38 23.38 -12.67
N LEU A 369 -8.27 22.64 -13.78
CA LEU A 369 -7.28 22.88 -14.83
C LEU A 369 -7.54 24.22 -15.54
N LYS A 370 -6.50 25.07 -15.66
CA LYS A 370 -6.57 26.40 -16.25
C LYS A 370 -5.76 26.51 -17.54
N ARG A 371 -4.80 25.60 -17.75
CA ARG A 371 -3.94 25.61 -18.93
C ARG A 371 -3.21 24.29 -19.13
N ILE A 372 -2.84 24.03 -20.37
CA ILE A 372 -1.95 22.90 -20.75
C ILE A 372 -0.78 23.47 -21.53
N TYR A 373 0.42 22.98 -21.24
CA TYR A 373 1.61 23.14 -22.09
C TYR A 373 1.96 21.78 -22.65
N CYS A 374 2.09 21.69 -23.97
CA CYS A 374 2.55 20.47 -24.64
C CYS A 374 3.75 20.79 -25.52
N MET A 375 4.94 20.35 -25.11
CA MET A 375 6.20 20.66 -25.78
C MET A 375 6.46 19.85 -27.03
N ALA A 376 5.62 18.83 -27.33
CA ALA A 376 5.78 17.99 -28.50
C ALA A 376 5.37 18.74 -29.76
N SER A 377 6.21 18.70 -30.84
CA SER A 377 5.89 19.30 -32.14
C SER A 377 4.87 18.48 -32.94
N GLU A 378 4.70 17.21 -32.61
CA GLU A 378 3.63 16.33 -33.09
C GLU A 378 2.72 15.99 -31.92
N PRO A 379 1.39 16.03 -32.09
CA PRO A 379 0.46 15.69 -31.00
C PRO A 379 0.67 14.27 -30.51
N PRO A 380 0.80 14.05 -29.18
CA PRO A 380 0.73 12.71 -28.60
C PRO A 380 -0.50 11.95 -29.10
N VAL A 381 -0.33 10.66 -29.42
CA VAL A 381 -1.43 9.80 -29.85
C VAL A 381 -2.38 9.59 -28.67
N CYS A 382 -3.66 9.88 -28.88
CA CYS A 382 -4.71 9.64 -27.90
C CYS A 382 -5.34 8.26 -28.13
N GLU A 383 -5.46 7.45 -27.07
CA GLU A 383 -6.14 6.15 -27.14
C GLU A 383 -7.65 6.35 -27.35
N VAL A 384 -8.23 5.57 -28.27
CA VAL A 384 -9.68 5.57 -28.54
C VAL A 384 -10.37 4.62 -27.58
N SER A 385 -11.33 5.13 -26.80
CA SER A 385 -12.13 4.29 -25.93
C SER A 385 -12.95 3.27 -26.73
N LYS A 386 -12.88 2.00 -26.34
CA LYS A 386 -13.66 0.93 -26.94
C LYS A 386 -15.09 0.86 -26.39
N LEU A 387 -15.31 1.43 -25.22
CA LEU A 387 -16.57 1.36 -24.49
C LEU A 387 -17.36 2.68 -24.53
N ASN A 388 -16.65 3.80 -24.43
CA ASN A 388 -17.21 5.14 -24.43
C ASN A 388 -16.87 5.85 -25.75
N ILE A 389 -17.61 5.56 -26.80
CA ILE A 389 -17.41 6.22 -28.11
C ILE A 389 -17.58 7.74 -27.93
N GLY A 390 -16.54 8.51 -28.27
CA GLY A 390 -16.50 9.97 -28.11
C GLY A 390 -15.86 10.47 -26.82
N TYR A 391 -15.32 9.60 -25.95
CA TYR A 391 -14.47 10.03 -24.83
C TYR A 391 -13.01 10.08 -25.26
N THR A 392 -12.41 11.23 -25.00
CA THR A 392 -11.00 11.52 -25.21
C THR A 392 -10.22 11.33 -23.90
N PRO A 393 -8.87 11.40 -23.91
CA PRO A 393 -8.08 11.49 -22.68
C PRO A 393 -8.51 12.59 -21.71
N PHE A 394 -9.23 13.61 -22.16
CA PHE A 394 -9.61 14.81 -21.40
C PHE A 394 -11.11 14.88 -21.07
N GLY A 395 -11.96 14.10 -21.71
CA GLY A 395 -13.41 14.07 -21.49
C GLY A 395 -14.24 13.77 -22.71
N GLY A 396 -15.55 13.73 -22.55
CA GLY A 396 -16.51 13.58 -23.63
C GLY A 396 -16.80 14.91 -24.33
N TYR A 397 -16.99 14.89 -25.66
CA TYR A 397 -17.30 16.08 -26.44
C TYR A 397 -18.64 16.74 -26.03
N ASP A 398 -19.63 15.94 -25.74
CA ASP A 398 -20.98 16.42 -25.36
C ASP A 398 -21.11 16.76 -23.89
N SER A 399 -20.17 16.33 -23.05
CA SER A 399 -20.16 16.57 -21.60
C SER A 399 -18.73 16.75 -21.13
N PRO A 400 -18.15 17.97 -21.34
CA PRO A 400 -16.78 18.25 -20.93
C PRO A 400 -16.60 18.09 -19.43
N SER A 401 -15.80 17.09 -19.02
CA SER A 401 -15.45 16.84 -17.63
C SER A 401 -14.19 17.59 -17.20
N THR A 402 -13.31 17.89 -18.16
CA THR A 402 -12.17 18.81 -18.04
C THR A 402 -12.48 20.05 -18.87
N PRO A 403 -12.18 21.28 -18.41
CA PRO A 403 -12.45 22.47 -19.19
C PRO A 403 -11.78 22.43 -20.57
N ASN A 404 -12.54 22.66 -21.66
CA ASN A 404 -12.06 22.55 -23.04
C ASN A 404 -11.78 23.89 -23.73
N ASP A 405 -12.09 25.01 -23.08
CA ASP A 405 -11.87 26.37 -23.55
C ASP A 405 -10.56 27.00 -23.01
N ILE A 406 -9.84 26.25 -22.15
CA ILE A 406 -8.57 26.68 -21.58
C ILE A 406 -7.47 26.78 -22.66
N PRO A 407 -6.46 27.64 -22.47
CA PRO A 407 -5.33 27.72 -23.38
C PRO A 407 -4.49 26.44 -23.36
N VAL A 408 -4.23 25.91 -24.56
CA VAL A 408 -3.29 24.83 -24.83
C VAL A 408 -2.11 25.39 -25.59
N TYR A 409 -0.99 25.53 -24.90
CA TYR A 409 0.25 26.08 -25.47
C TYR A 409 1.02 24.96 -26.18
N VAL A 410 1.35 25.20 -27.47
CA VAL A 410 2.06 24.23 -28.35
C VAL A 410 3.20 24.92 -29.06
N PRO A 411 4.20 24.18 -29.58
CA PRO A 411 5.30 24.76 -30.37
C PRO A 411 4.82 25.59 -31.59
N VAL A 412 5.58 26.59 -31.96
CA VAL A 412 5.30 27.40 -33.14
C VAL A 412 5.20 26.50 -34.38
N GLY A 413 4.12 26.65 -35.15
CA GLY A 413 3.78 25.83 -36.33
C GLY A 413 3.08 24.50 -36.00
N ALA A 414 2.78 24.17 -34.72
CA ALA A 414 2.14 22.92 -34.36
C ALA A 414 0.62 23.03 -34.20
N ALA A 415 0.04 24.22 -33.96
CA ALA A 415 -1.37 24.40 -33.61
C ALA A 415 -2.35 23.72 -34.57
N GLU A 416 -2.12 23.78 -35.89
CA GLU A 416 -3.00 23.13 -36.84
C GLU A 416 -2.95 21.59 -36.80
N LYS A 417 -1.82 21.00 -36.39
CA LYS A 417 -1.71 19.55 -36.20
C LYS A 417 -2.56 19.12 -34.99
N TYR A 418 -2.47 19.87 -33.89
CA TYR A 418 -3.24 19.62 -32.67
C TYR A 418 -4.75 19.76 -32.89
N ARG A 419 -5.20 20.81 -33.62
CA ARG A 419 -6.62 20.99 -33.96
C ARG A 419 -7.21 19.85 -34.78
N LYS A 420 -6.38 19.12 -35.54
CA LYS A 420 -6.82 18.00 -36.38
C LYS A 420 -6.60 16.63 -35.75
N ALA A 421 -5.83 16.56 -34.67
CA ALA A 421 -5.53 15.31 -33.99
C ALA A 421 -6.69 14.90 -33.07
N TRP A 422 -7.17 13.67 -33.26
CA TRP A 422 -8.22 13.12 -32.43
C TRP A 422 -7.83 13.17 -30.95
N GLY A 423 -8.78 13.57 -30.11
CA GLY A 423 -8.60 13.77 -28.68
C GLY A 423 -8.05 15.14 -28.31
N TRP A 424 -7.18 15.74 -29.13
CA TRP A 424 -6.73 17.13 -28.96
C TRP A 424 -7.72 18.13 -29.53
N ASP A 425 -8.49 17.75 -30.57
CA ASP A 425 -9.62 18.51 -31.13
C ASP A 425 -10.75 18.74 -30.12
N TYR A 426 -10.67 18.13 -28.95
CA TYR A 426 -11.46 18.45 -27.75
C TYR A 426 -11.31 19.92 -27.31
N PHE A 427 -10.10 20.49 -27.46
CA PHE A 427 -9.80 21.87 -27.06
C PHE A 427 -10.06 22.87 -28.17
N THR A 428 -10.54 24.06 -27.78
CA THR A 428 -10.87 25.13 -28.75
C THR A 428 -9.82 26.24 -28.82
N ASN A 429 -8.89 26.33 -27.85
CA ASN A 429 -7.99 27.47 -27.69
C ASN A 429 -6.51 27.03 -27.73
N PHE A 430 -5.91 26.94 -28.94
CA PHE A 430 -4.49 26.63 -29.11
C PHE A 430 -3.67 27.91 -29.33
N ILE A 431 -2.59 28.05 -28.54
CA ILE A 431 -1.66 29.18 -28.57
C ILE A 431 -0.27 28.66 -28.92
N GLU A 432 0.34 29.17 -29.96
CA GLU A 432 1.70 28.82 -30.33
C GLU A 432 2.70 29.62 -29.48
N THR A 433 3.74 28.93 -28.98
CA THR A 433 4.80 29.53 -28.15
C THR A 433 6.10 28.75 -28.28
N ASP A 434 7.23 29.43 -28.08
CA ASP A 434 8.54 28.84 -27.86
C ASP A 434 8.97 29.00 -26.37
N ASP A 435 8.17 29.72 -25.58
CA ASP A 435 8.40 29.95 -24.16
C ASP A 435 7.56 28.98 -23.33
N PHE A 436 8.12 27.80 -23.11
CA PHE A 436 7.51 26.79 -22.25
C PHE A 436 8.02 26.94 -20.82
N PRO A 437 7.17 26.72 -19.80
CA PRO A 437 7.67 26.63 -18.44
C PRO A 437 8.71 25.51 -18.39
N THR A 438 9.95 25.88 -18.10
CA THR A 438 10.90 24.89 -17.62
C THR A 438 10.30 24.30 -16.36
N ALA A 439 10.24 22.98 -16.22
CA ALA A 439 9.67 22.30 -15.05
C ALA A 439 10.49 22.64 -13.79
N ILE A 440 10.26 23.83 -13.24
CA ILE A 440 10.94 24.38 -12.06
C ILE A 440 9.87 25.13 -11.27
N TYR A 441 9.20 24.40 -10.39
CA TYR A 441 8.35 25.06 -9.40
C TYR A 441 9.23 25.66 -8.28
N ASP A 442 8.93 26.90 -7.90
CA ASP A 442 9.41 27.47 -6.65
C ASP A 442 8.96 26.55 -5.50
N VAL A 443 9.86 25.77 -4.97
CA VAL A 443 9.65 25.12 -3.68
C VAL A 443 9.75 26.21 -2.64
N THR A 444 8.63 26.89 -2.36
CA THR A 444 8.50 27.68 -1.15
C THR A 444 8.34 26.72 0.02
N THR A 445 9.44 26.11 0.45
CA THR A 445 9.52 25.59 1.79
C THR A 445 9.64 26.77 2.72
N GLU A 446 8.55 27.12 3.42
CA GLU A 446 8.61 27.90 4.63
C GLU A 446 9.35 27.08 5.70
N HIS A 447 10.67 27.00 5.57
CA HIS A 447 11.57 26.72 6.68
C HIS A 447 12.69 27.74 6.63
N SER A 448 12.56 28.72 7.51
CA SER A 448 13.57 29.71 7.85
C SER A 448 14.86 29.04 8.31
N ASP A 449 15.82 28.89 7.41
CA ASP A 449 17.23 29.00 7.73
C ASP A 449 17.99 29.36 6.45
N SER A 450 18.41 30.61 6.37
CA SER A 450 19.12 31.21 5.25
C SER A 450 20.53 30.59 5.10
N LYS A 451 20.63 29.45 4.42
CA LYS A 451 21.92 28.99 3.91
C LYS A 451 22.17 29.61 2.54
N SER A 452 22.89 30.71 2.52
CA SER A 452 23.44 31.27 1.29
C SER A 452 24.45 30.28 0.68
N GLY A 453 24.15 29.74 -0.52
CA GLY A 453 25.04 28.83 -1.24
C GLY A 453 24.37 28.29 -2.52
N ILE A 454 25.19 27.75 -3.42
CA ILE A 454 24.77 27.04 -4.60
C ILE A 454 24.88 25.55 -4.31
N TYR A 455 23.84 24.79 -4.58
CA TYR A 455 23.82 23.35 -4.34
C TYR A 455 23.40 22.62 -5.62
N ASP A 456 23.91 21.40 -5.85
CA ASP A 456 23.38 20.52 -6.88
C ASP A 456 21.99 19.97 -6.47
N LEU A 457 21.34 19.25 -7.38
CA LEU A 457 20.01 18.65 -7.12
C LEU A 457 20.04 17.57 -6.01
N ASN A 458 21.22 17.09 -5.63
CA ASN A 458 21.44 16.14 -4.53
C ASN A 458 21.76 16.84 -3.19
N GLY A 459 21.63 18.18 -3.14
CA GLY A 459 21.89 18.97 -1.94
C GLY A 459 23.36 19.16 -1.61
N ARG A 460 24.31 18.83 -2.50
CA ARG A 460 25.74 19.06 -2.31
C ARG A 460 26.10 20.48 -2.68
N LYS A 461 26.82 21.17 -1.82
CA LYS A 461 27.31 22.53 -2.09
C LYS A 461 28.29 22.53 -3.27
N VAL A 462 28.02 23.38 -4.26
CA VAL A 462 28.78 23.48 -5.50
C VAL A 462 29.53 24.81 -5.51
N THR A 463 30.82 24.76 -5.80
CA THR A 463 31.71 25.95 -5.89
C THR A 463 31.78 26.48 -7.32
N ASP A 464 31.62 25.61 -8.34
CA ASP A 464 31.67 25.96 -9.76
C ASP A 464 30.39 25.53 -10.46
N THR A 465 29.71 26.47 -11.12
CA THR A 465 28.47 26.22 -11.87
C THR A 465 28.77 26.04 -13.35
N GLN A 466 28.16 25.03 -13.98
CA GLN A 466 28.25 24.80 -15.42
C GLN A 466 26.98 25.27 -16.12
N LYS A 467 27.12 25.95 -17.25
CA LYS A 467 25.97 26.34 -18.11
C LYS A 467 25.25 25.09 -18.63
N GLY A 468 23.95 25.17 -18.69
CA GLY A 468 23.10 24.03 -19.10
C GLY A 468 22.76 23.05 -17.96
N HIS A 469 23.08 23.38 -16.71
CA HIS A 469 22.75 22.58 -15.55
C HIS A 469 21.81 23.32 -14.58
N ILE A 470 21.07 22.56 -13.79
CA ILE A 470 20.14 23.06 -12.77
C ILE A 470 20.83 23.01 -11.40
N TYR A 471 20.70 24.09 -10.63
CA TYR A 471 21.24 24.23 -9.28
C TYR A 471 20.16 24.73 -8.33
N ILE A 472 20.37 24.55 -7.03
CA ILE A 472 19.58 25.18 -5.97
C ILE A 472 20.35 26.39 -5.47
N MET A 473 19.79 27.59 -5.66
CA MET A 473 20.36 28.87 -5.21
C MET A 473 19.33 29.60 -4.35
N ASN A 474 19.70 29.89 -3.08
CA ASN A 474 18.80 30.54 -2.12
C ASN A 474 17.45 29.82 -1.96
N GLY A 475 17.48 28.47 -1.92
CA GLY A 475 16.30 27.64 -1.82
C GLY A 475 15.48 27.50 -3.12
N LYS A 476 15.91 28.13 -4.21
CA LYS A 476 15.25 28.06 -5.52
C LYS A 476 16.06 27.26 -6.52
N LYS A 477 15.43 26.42 -7.32
CA LYS A 477 16.05 25.79 -8.50
C LYS A 477 16.33 26.87 -9.55
N VAL A 478 17.54 26.94 -10.06
CA VAL A 478 17.96 27.89 -11.09
C VAL A 478 18.63 27.12 -12.22
N PHE A 479 18.13 27.30 -13.43
CA PHE A 479 18.78 26.80 -14.64
C PHE A 479 19.74 27.87 -15.17
N LEU A 480 21.01 27.52 -15.32
CA LEU A 480 21.99 28.42 -15.95
C LEU A 480 21.96 28.19 -17.46
N ALA A 481 21.27 29.07 -18.18
CA ALA A 481 21.19 29.04 -19.64
C ALA A 481 22.58 29.10 -20.29
N ARG A 482 22.67 28.58 -21.54
CA ARG A 482 23.90 28.58 -22.38
C ARG A 482 24.41 29.97 -22.67
#